data_48f87bb03ae88b5258c7d56fdf02cd17
#
_entry.id   48f87bb03ae88b5258c7d56fdf02cd17
#
_cell.length_a   1.000
_cell.length_b   1.000
_cell.length_c   1.000
_cell.angle_alpha   90.00
_cell.angle_beta   90.00
_cell.angle_gamma   90.00
#
_symmetry.space_group_name_H-M   'P 1'
#
loop_
_entity.id
_entity.type
_entity.pdbx_description
1 polymer ?
#
loop_
_entity_poly.entity_id
_entity_poly.type
_entity_poly.pdbx_seq_one_letter_code
_entity_poly.pdbx_strand_id
1 'polypeptide(L)'
;MPAIKPSAVDRRSFLATSLALGATSLAAPALAQAVDPYTGQALQGAPGAGATPDAGVVQYDAGQDNRRNVSSFRMHDWQPYFSNLTNGAILVDLTSRALSYWSEDGEFRLYPTSIPVSEDLTRRGRTEIIKKVEGPSWAPTPEMKKRNPDWPDFVPPGPDNPLGTHALWLSWQYYRIHGTHDTRKIGRKSSNGCIGLYNEHIKELYTLTKIGTQVLVI
;
A
#
# COMPACT_ATOMS: atom_id res chain seq x y z
N MET A 1 -32.55 -62.49 15.04
CA MET A 1 -32.25 -61.70 13.85
C MET A 1 -30.74 -61.39 13.89
N PRO A 2 -29.97 -61.90 12.92
CA PRO A 2 -28.50 -61.70 12.96
C PRO A 2 -28.13 -60.39 12.25
N ALA A 3 -27.12 -59.74 12.79
CA ALA A 3 -26.53 -58.49 12.34
C ALA A 3 -25.69 -58.71 11.07
N ILE A 4 -25.87 -57.85 10.10
CA ILE A 4 -25.13 -57.80 8.82
C ILE A 4 -23.87 -56.92 9.02
N LYS A 5 -22.68 -57.53 8.81
CA LYS A 5 -21.40 -56.84 8.76
C LYS A 5 -21.21 -56.24 7.35
N PRO A 6 -20.70 -55.01 7.23
CA PRO A 6 -20.30 -54.48 5.92
C PRO A 6 -18.94 -55.08 5.51
N SER A 7 -18.85 -55.56 4.26
CA SER A 7 -17.62 -56.07 3.65
C SER A 7 -16.72 -54.97 3.20
N ALA A 8 -15.40 -55.10 3.52
CA ALA A 8 -14.34 -54.22 3.05
C ALA A 8 -14.13 -54.41 1.53
N VAL A 9 -14.14 -53.30 0.79
CA VAL A 9 -13.78 -53.27 -0.63
C VAL A 9 -12.28 -53.18 -0.76
N ASP A 10 -11.67 -54.23 -1.31
CA ASP A 10 -10.23 -54.35 -1.53
C ASP A 10 -9.81 -53.44 -2.72
N ARG A 11 -8.77 -52.59 -2.44
CA ARG A 11 -8.23 -51.59 -3.39
C ARG A 11 -7.29 -52.18 -4.46
N ARG A 12 -7.22 -53.49 -4.65
CA ARG A 12 -6.23 -54.13 -5.52
C ARG A 12 -6.73 -54.70 -6.86
N SER A 13 -7.98 -54.43 -7.26
CA SER A 13 -8.57 -55.05 -8.46
C SER A 13 -8.86 -54.10 -9.62
N PHE A 14 -8.10 -52.97 -9.75
CA PHE A 14 -8.28 -52.05 -10.88
C PHE A 14 -7.01 -51.93 -11.77
N LEU A 15 -6.36 -53.02 -12.03
CA LEU A 15 -5.29 -53.06 -13.03
C LEU A 15 -5.47 -54.32 -13.91
N ALA A 16 -6.33 -54.29 -14.90
CA ALA A 16 -6.17 -55.08 -16.12
C ALA A 16 -7.14 -54.62 -17.22
N THR A 17 -6.57 -54.37 -18.38
CA THR A 17 -7.16 -54.41 -19.74
C THR A 17 -8.01 -53.23 -20.20
N SER A 18 -7.37 -52.34 -21.00
CA SER A 18 -7.88 -51.98 -22.33
C SER A 18 -6.79 -51.28 -23.15
N LEU A 19 -6.06 -52.00 -23.98
CA LEU A 19 -5.41 -51.44 -25.15
C LEU A 19 -6.49 -51.08 -26.17
N ALA A 20 -6.66 -49.80 -26.47
CA ALA A 20 -7.38 -49.35 -27.66
C ALA A 20 -6.50 -48.27 -28.35
N LEU A 21 -6.09 -48.54 -29.58
CA LEU A 21 -5.52 -47.61 -30.51
C LEU A 21 -6.52 -46.47 -30.75
N GLY A 22 -6.08 -45.19 -30.61
CA GLY A 22 -6.92 -44.05 -30.94
C GLY A 22 -6.06 -42.80 -31.07
N ALA A 23 -5.78 -42.42 -32.31
CA ALA A 23 -5.41 -41.11 -32.83
C ALA A 23 -4.91 -40.03 -31.82
N THR A 24 -3.62 -39.73 -31.88
CA THR A 24 -3.02 -38.56 -31.25
C THR A 24 -3.49 -37.28 -31.94
N SER A 25 -4.58 -36.68 -31.45
CA SER A 25 -4.83 -35.27 -31.72
C SER A 25 -3.88 -34.45 -30.81
N LEU A 26 -2.85 -33.82 -31.37
CA LEU A 26 -2.06 -32.80 -30.72
C LEU A 26 -2.98 -31.62 -30.42
N ALA A 27 -3.55 -31.58 -29.22
CA ALA A 27 -4.18 -30.37 -28.71
C ALA A 27 -3.06 -29.33 -28.53
N ALA A 28 -3.02 -28.34 -29.38
CA ALA A 28 -2.17 -27.15 -29.17
C ALA A 28 -2.58 -26.51 -27.83
N PRO A 29 -1.62 -26.08 -26.99
CA PRO A 29 -1.95 -25.35 -25.79
C PRO A 29 -2.72 -24.08 -26.19
N ALA A 30 -3.91 -23.90 -25.66
CA ALA A 30 -4.65 -22.66 -25.80
C ALA A 30 -3.81 -21.56 -25.15
N LEU A 31 -3.22 -20.68 -25.98
CA LEU A 31 -2.58 -19.46 -25.50
C LEU A 31 -3.67 -18.63 -24.85
N ALA A 32 -3.64 -18.54 -23.53
CA ALA A 32 -4.49 -17.61 -22.80
C ALA A 32 -4.16 -16.19 -23.29
N GLN A 33 -5.11 -15.58 -24.00
CA GLN A 33 -4.98 -14.18 -24.41
C GLN A 33 -5.02 -13.31 -23.15
N ALA A 34 -3.99 -12.46 -22.99
CA ALA A 34 -4.00 -11.45 -21.96
C ALA A 34 -5.14 -10.47 -22.24
N VAL A 35 -6.01 -10.28 -21.27
CA VAL A 35 -7.13 -9.33 -21.33
C VAL A 35 -6.85 -8.18 -20.37
N ASP A 36 -7.25 -6.98 -20.75
CA ASP A 36 -7.21 -5.81 -19.89
C ASP A 36 -8.17 -6.03 -18.69
N PRO A 37 -7.67 -5.99 -17.45
CA PRO A 37 -8.49 -6.24 -16.26
C PRO A 37 -9.57 -5.19 -15.99
N TYR A 38 -9.52 -4.02 -16.64
CA TYR A 38 -10.48 -2.93 -16.48
C TYR A 38 -11.55 -2.92 -17.57
N THR A 39 -11.22 -3.30 -18.79
CA THR A 39 -12.14 -3.22 -19.93
C THR A 39 -12.63 -4.59 -20.42
N GLY A 40 -11.98 -5.68 -20.03
CA GLY A 40 -12.29 -7.04 -20.48
C GLY A 40 -11.95 -7.29 -21.96
N GLN A 41 -11.31 -6.36 -22.65
CA GLN A 41 -10.93 -6.48 -24.05
C GLN A 41 -9.60 -7.24 -24.21
N ALA A 42 -9.49 -8.08 -25.23
CA ALA A 42 -8.26 -8.74 -25.58
C ALA A 42 -7.19 -7.71 -25.99
N LEU A 43 -6.00 -7.76 -25.37
CA LEU A 43 -4.89 -6.93 -25.75
C LEU A 43 -4.40 -7.36 -27.14
N GLN A 44 -4.72 -6.57 -28.17
CA GLN A 44 -4.22 -6.80 -29.54
C GLN A 44 -2.75 -6.37 -29.58
N GLY A 45 -1.86 -7.32 -29.87
CA GLY A 45 -0.46 -7.02 -30.14
C GLY A 45 0.59 -7.71 -29.27
N ALA A 46 0.33 -8.95 -28.80
CA ALA A 46 1.45 -9.77 -28.33
C ALA A 46 2.36 -10.10 -29.53
N PRO A 47 3.66 -9.72 -29.55
CA PRO A 47 4.56 -10.06 -30.63
C PRO A 47 4.74 -11.57 -30.64
N GLY A 48 4.59 -12.15 -31.85
CA GLY A 48 4.79 -13.57 -32.10
C GLY A 48 6.21 -14.00 -31.70
N ALA A 49 6.33 -15.24 -31.29
CA ALA A 49 7.58 -15.91 -30.97
C ALA A 49 8.61 -15.74 -32.11
N GLY A 50 9.61 -14.90 -31.89
CA GLY A 50 10.66 -14.63 -32.89
C GLY A 50 11.60 -13.47 -32.59
N ALA A 51 11.49 -12.79 -31.47
CA ALA A 51 12.44 -11.75 -31.10
C ALA A 51 13.59 -12.36 -30.28
N THR A 52 14.80 -12.27 -30.80
CA THR A 52 16.05 -12.57 -30.09
C THR A 52 16.16 -11.72 -28.82
N PRO A 53 16.68 -12.26 -27.71
CA PRO A 53 16.80 -11.52 -26.46
C PRO A 53 18.06 -10.65 -26.48
N ASP A 54 18.00 -9.51 -27.14
CA ASP A 54 19.03 -8.49 -27.00
C ASP A 54 18.50 -7.08 -27.25
N ALA A 55 17.72 -6.61 -26.32
CA ALA A 55 17.44 -5.18 -26.13
C ALA A 55 16.94 -5.01 -24.68
N GLY A 56 17.87 -4.83 -23.73
CA GLY A 56 17.66 -4.09 -22.50
C GLY A 56 16.35 -4.30 -21.73
N VAL A 57 15.82 -5.53 -21.70
CA VAL A 57 14.71 -5.84 -20.80
C VAL A 57 15.28 -5.82 -19.40
N VAL A 58 15.03 -4.73 -18.66
CA VAL A 58 15.24 -4.70 -17.22
C VAL A 58 14.39 -5.83 -16.65
N GLN A 59 15.03 -6.95 -16.35
CA GLN A 59 14.41 -8.02 -15.58
C GLN A 59 14.04 -7.44 -14.22
N TYR A 60 12.79 -7.05 -14.05
CA TYR A 60 12.24 -6.81 -12.73
C TYR A 60 12.29 -8.12 -11.97
N ASP A 61 13.18 -8.22 -11.00
CA ASP A 61 13.17 -9.32 -10.04
C ASP A 61 11.88 -9.20 -9.19
N ALA A 62 10.81 -9.79 -9.70
CA ALA A 62 9.50 -9.83 -9.06
C ALA A 62 9.54 -10.45 -7.65
N GLY A 63 10.63 -11.15 -7.30
CA GLY A 63 10.83 -11.77 -5.99
C GLY A 63 11.25 -10.79 -4.90
N GLN A 64 11.95 -9.70 -5.23
CA GLN A 64 12.41 -8.72 -4.23
C GLN A 64 11.41 -7.61 -3.97
N ASP A 65 10.66 -7.15 -4.96
CA ASP A 65 9.67 -6.09 -4.78
C ASP A 65 8.44 -6.56 -4.00
N ASN A 66 7.99 -7.80 -4.18
CA ASN A 66 6.87 -8.35 -3.40
C ASN A 66 7.18 -8.50 -1.90
N ARG A 67 8.42 -8.76 -1.50
CA ARG A 67 8.79 -8.88 -0.08
C ARG A 67 8.87 -7.52 0.63
N ARG A 68 9.07 -6.41 -0.09
CA ARG A 68 9.15 -5.06 0.49
C ARG A 68 7.79 -4.41 0.65
N ASN A 69 6.77 -4.87 -0.07
CA ASN A 69 5.41 -4.34 -0.03
C ASN A 69 4.44 -5.14 0.84
N VAL A 70 4.87 -6.23 1.46
CA VAL A 70 4.10 -6.92 2.49
C VAL A 70 4.16 -6.08 3.76
N SER A 71 3.38 -5.02 3.79
CA SER A 71 2.97 -4.35 4.99
C SER A 71 2.16 -5.37 5.78
N SER A 72 2.71 -5.85 6.89
CA SER A 72 1.94 -6.62 7.87
C SER A 72 0.99 -5.64 8.53
N PHE A 73 -0.15 -5.38 7.90
CA PHE A 73 -1.21 -4.57 8.50
C PHE A 73 -1.61 -5.23 9.82
N ARG A 74 -1.28 -4.58 10.91
CA ARG A 74 -1.80 -4.93 12.22
C ARG A 74 -3.01 -4.04 12.47
N MET A 75 -4.15 -4.64 12.69
CA MET A 75 -5.27 -3.91 13.28
C MET A 75 -4.92 -3.69 14.75
N HIS A 76 -4.83 -2.44 15.14
CA HIS A 76 -4.62 -2.04 16.52
C HIS A 76 -5.97 -1.63 17.12
N ASP A 77 -6.20 -2.00 18.37
CA ASP A 77 -7.21 -1.37 19.19
C ASP A 77 -6.67 -0.02 19.71
N TRP A 78 -7.52 0.97 19.90
CA TRP A 78 -7.09 2.30 20.31
C TRP A 78 -6.75 2.40 21.81
N GLN A 79 -7.38 1.57 22.67
CA GLN A 79 -7.30 1.67 24.12
C GLN A 79 -5.87 1.58 24.70
N PRO A 80 -4.95 0.76 24.17
CA PRO A 80 -3.58 0.75 24.65
C PRO A 80 -2.81 2.05 24.37
N TYR A 81 -3.28 2.86 23.44
CA TYR A 81 -2.56 4.03 22.93
C TYR A 81 -3.17 5.35 23.37
N PHE A 82 -4.48 5.42 23.59
CA PHE A 82 -5.21 6.64 23.92
C PHE A 82 -6.12 6.41 25.11
N SER A 83 -6.24 7.43 25.99
CA SER A 83 -7.14 7.37 27.13
C SER A 83 -8.60 7.61 26.77
N ASN A 84 -8.85 8.29 25.66
CA ASN A 84 -10.17 8.58 25.09
C ASN A 84 -10.02 8.93 23.59
N LEU A 85 -11.15 9.07 22.91
CA LEU A 85 -11.22 9.44 21.50
C LEU A 85 -11.73 10.87 21.27
N THR A 86 -11.59 11.76 22.24
CA THR A 86 -11.99 13.17 22.09
C THR A 86 -11.26 13.81 20.90
N ASN A 87 -12.01 14.42 19.98
CA ASN A 87 -11.56 14.94 18.68
C ASN A 87 -11.00 13.87 17.73
N GLY A 88 -11.21 12.57 18.00
CA GLY A 88 -10.62 11.46 17.26
C GLY A 88 -9.16 11.19 17.61
N ALA A 89 -8.64 10.06 17.14
CA ALA A 89 -7.27 9.64 17.38
C ALA A 89 -6.64 9.02 16.14
N ILE A 90 -5.34 9.27 15.94
CA ILE A 90 -4.51 8.72 14.87
C ILE A 90 -3.32 7.99 15.47
N LEU A 91 -3.16 6.72 15.10
CA LEU A 91 -1.94 5.96 15.36
C LEU A 91 -1.19 5.76 14.05
N VAL A 92 0.06 6.20 13.99
CA VAL A 92 0.97 5.90 12.88
C VAL A 92 1.94 4.84 13.33
N ASP A 93 1.78 3.62 12.81
CA ASP A 93 2.72 2.52 13.02
C ASP A 93 3.77 2.52 11.88
N LEU A 94 4.99 2.94 12.20
CA LEU A 94 6.10 3.00 11.26
C LEU A 94 6.59 1.60 10.85
N THR A 95 6.36 0.58 11.67
CA THR A 95 6.76 -0.79 11.37
C THR A 95 5.87 -1.39 10.28
N SER A 96 4.56 -1.27 10.43
CA SER A 96 3.59 -1.73 9.44
C SER A 96 3.38 -0.74 8.30
N ARG A 97 3.88 0.50 8.43
CA ARG A 97 3.68 1.60 7.48
C ARG A 97 2.21 1.87 7.22
N ALA A 98 1.47 1.94 8.30
CA ALA A 98 0.04 2.15 8.29
C ALA A 98 -0.36 3.26 9.26
N LEU A 99 -1.44 3.95 8.92
CA LEU A 99 -2.11 4.93 9.75
C LEU A 99 -3.50 4.41 10.08
N SER A 100 -3.76 4.22 11.36
CA SER A 100 -5.08 3.92 11.92
C SER A 100 -5.73 5.20 12.43
N TYR A 101 -6.99 5.42 12.10
CA TYR A 101 -7.81 6.51 12.61
C TYR A 101 -9.05 5.95 13.28
N TRP A 102 -9.41 6.52 14.42
CA TRP A 102 -10.67 6.29 15.12
C TRP A 102 -11.38 7.62 15.33
N SER A 103 -12.68 7.68 14.97
CA SER A 103 -13.54 8.82 15.28
C SER A 103 -13.90 8.86 16.77
N GLU A 104 -14.56 9.93 17.22
CA GLU A 104 -15.11 10.03 18.59
C GLU A 104 -16.12 8.91 18.88
N ASP A 105 -16.86 8.46 17.86
CA ASP A 105 -17.85 7.39 17.95
C ASP A 105 -17.25 5.98 17.78
N GLY A 106 -15.93 5.89 17.59
CA GLY A 106 -15.20 4.64 17.44
C GLY A 106 -15.18 4.07 16.01
N GLU A 107 -15.64 4.82 15.00
CA GLU A 107 -15.47 4.40 13.60
C GLU A 107 -14.00 4.30 13.26
N PHE A 108 -13.61 3.22 12.58
CA PHE A 108 -12.23 2.90 12.26
C PHE A 108 -11.92 3.07 10.77
N ARG A 109 -10.73 3.62 10.48
CA ARG A 109 -10.15 3.67 9.13
C ARG A 109 -8.69 3.26 9.20
N LEU A 110 -8.21 2.60 8.14
CA LEU A 110 -6.82 2.15 8.00
C LEU A 110 -6.27 2.56 6.64
N TYR A 111 -5.13 3.24 6.63
CA TYR A 111 -4.50 3.75 5.42
C TYR A 111 -3.04 3.29 5.33
N PRO A 112 -2.57 2.84 4.15
CA PRO A 112 -1.15 2.64 3.90
C PRO A 112 -0.43 4.00 3.85
N THR A 113 0.79 4.07 4.39
CA THR A 113 1.56 5.33 4.45
C THR A 113 2.96 5.19 3.92
N SER A 114 3.53 6.29 3.39
CA SER A 114 4.98 6.46 3.34
C SER A 114 5.47 6.98 4.69
N ILE A 115 6.67 6.55 5.06
CA ILE A 115 7.31 6.90 6.32
C ILE A 115 8.73 7.44 6.07
N PRO A 116 9.40 8.06 7.09
CA PRO A 116 10.76 8.57 6.94
C PRO A 116 11.75 7.52 6.44
N VAL A 117 12.71 7.96 5.60
CA VAL A 117 13.71 7.06 5.00
C VAL A 117 14.71 6.54 6.03
N SER A 118 14.95 7.27 7.11
CA SER A 118 15.96 6.97 8.12
C SER A 118 15.50 7.33 9.53
N GLU A 119 16.15 6.76 10.53
CA GLU A 119 15.81 6.99 11.94
C GLU A 119 16.09 8.42 12.40
N ASP A 120 17.12 9.08 11.89
CA ASP A 120 17.44 10.49 12.18
C ASP A 120 16.38 11.47 11.68
N LEU A 121 15.58 11.09 10.69
CA LEU A 121 14.43 11.84 10.20
C LEU A 121 13.12 11.42 10.85
N THR A 122 13.16 10.38 11.69
CA THR A 122 11.98 9.79 12.32
C THR A 122 11.74 10.40 13.70
N ARG A 123 10.53 10.91 13.92
CA ARG A 123 10.09 11.35 15.23
C ARG A 123 8.95 10.48 15.72
N ARG A 124 9.08 9.92 16.93
CA ARG A 124 8.07 9.13 17.60
C ARG A 124 7.53 9.87 18.81
N GLY A 125 6.34 9.50 19.22
CA GLY A 125 5.68 10.05 20.40
C GLY A 125 4.35 10.72 20.09
N ARG A 126 3.83 11.49 21.04
CA ARG A 126 2.53 12.15 20.96
C ARG A 126 2.63 13.53 20.35
N THR A 127 1.63 13.85 19.55
CA THR A 127 1.42 15.16 18.94
C THR A 127 -0.09 15.33 18.68
N GLU A 128 -0.48 16.40 18.03
CA GLU A 128 -1.87 16.66 17.64
C GLU A 128 -1.93 17.45 16.33
N ILE A 129 -3.08 17.44 15.69
CA ILE A 129 -3.34 18.26 14.51
C ILE A 129 -3.62 19.70 14.98
N ILE A 130 -2.78 20.64 14.53
CA ILE A 130 -2.91 22.08 14.86
C ILE A 130 -3.42 22.93 13.68
N LYS A 131 -3.36 22.42 12.45
CA LYS A 131 -3.80 23.12 11.25
C LYS A 131 -4.14 22.14 10.14
N LYS A 132 -5.16 22.45 9.35
CA LYS A 132 -5.61 21.68 8.17
C LYS A 132 -5.58 22.59 6.95
N VAL A 133 -5.05 22.12 5.83
CA VAL A 133 -4.93 22.90 4.60
C VAL A 133 -5.31 22.03 3.40
N GLU A 134 -6.25 22.53 2.61
CA GLU A 134 -6.53 22.06 1.26
C GLU A 134 -5.68 22.84 0.27
N GLY A 135 -5.10 22.16 -0.74
CA GLY A 135 -4.18 22.78 -1.69
C GLY A 135 -2.94 23.37 -1.00
N PRO A 136 -2.14 22.58 -0.28
CA PRO A 136 -0.95 23.10 0.39
C PRO A 136 0.12 23.52 -0.62
N SER A 137 0.84 24.59 -0.33
CA SER A 137 2.14 24.85 -0.96
C SER A 137 3.25 24.12 -0.21
N TRP A 138 4.35 23.87 -0.90
CA TRP A 138 5.53 23.23 -0.31
C TRP A 138 6.78 24.10 -0.48
N ALA A 139 7.62 24.08 0.54
CA ALA A 139 8.98 24.58 0.50
C ALA A 139 9.88 23.64 1.28
N PRO A 140 11.13 23.40 0.85
CA PRO A 140 12.07 22.60 1.60
C PRO A 140 12.42 23.30 2.91
N THR A 141 12.65 22.51 3.97
CA THR A 141 13.22 23.03 5.19
C THR A 141 14.70 23.42 4.97
N PRO A 142 15.32 24.26 5.81
CA PRO A 142 16.74 24.57 5.69
C PRO A 142 17.63 23.33 5.61
N GLU A 143 17.33 22.30 6.40
CA GLU A 143 18.09 21.04 6.40
C GLU A 143 17.88 20.23 5.11
N MET A 144 16.68 20.25 4.56
CA MET A 144 16.41 19.64 3.24
C MET A 144 17.18 20.35 2.13
N LYS A 145 17.24 21.68 2.16
CA LYS A 145 17.98 22.49 1.18
C LYS A 145 19.49 22.25 1.28
N LYS A 146 20.03 22.05 2.49
CA LYS A 146 21.44 21.66 2.68
C LYS A 146 21.76 20.31 2.04
N ARG A 147 20.86 19.32 2.17
CA ARG A 147 21.05 17.99 1.58
C ARG A 147 20.84 17.98 0.07
N ASN A 148 19.97 18.83 -0.45
CA ASN A 148 19.63 18.93 -1.87
C ASN A 148 19.51 20.39 -2.28
N PRO A 149 20.62 21.07 -2.58
CA PRO A 149 20.63 22.49 -2.95
C PRO A 149 19.81 22.83 -4.20
N ASP A 150 19.67 21.87 -5.12
CA ASP A 150 18.96 22.02 -6.40
C ASP A 150 17.44 21.96 -6.26
N TRP A 151 16.90 21.60 -5.09
CA TRP A 151 15.46 21.60 -4.90
C TRP A 151 14.88 23.00 -5.02
N PRO A 152 13.66 23.17 -5.62
CA PRO A 152 13.03 24.46 -5.72
C PRO A 152 12.78 25.07 -4.35
N ASP A 153 12.88 26.39 -4.23
CA ASP A 153 12.61 27.10 -2.98
C ASP A 153 11.14 27.11 -2.61
N PHE A 154 10.25 26.92 -3.60
CA PHE A 154 8.82 26.92 -3.43
C PHE A 154 8.12 26.12 -4.54
N VAL A 155 7.10 25.35 -4.18
CA VAL A 155 6.18 24.65 -5.10
C VAL A 155 4.76 25.08 -4.75
N PRO A 156 4.01 25.71 -5.68
CA PRO A 156 2.62 26.10 -5.44
C PRO A 156 1.71 24.88 -5.30
N PRO A 157 0.45 25.06 -4.84
CA PRO A 157 -0.56 24.02 -4.96
C PRO A 157 -0.72 23.53 -6.40
N GLY A 158 -0.85 22.23 -6.58
CA GLY A 158 -1.00 21.63 -7.91
C GLY A 158 -0.58 20.15 -7.98
N PRO A 159 -0.66 19.55 -9.17
CA PRO A 159 -0.42 18.11 -9.36
C PRO A 159 1.03 17.71 -9.03
N ASP A 160 1.99 18.62 -9.19
CA ASP A 160 3.41 18.36 -8.94
C ASP A 160 3.84 18.64 -7.48
N ASN A 161 2.89 19.08 -6.63
CA ASN A 161 3.22 19.44 -5.25
C ASN A 161 3.51 18.19 -4.42
N PRO A 162 4.67 18.11 -3.75
CA PRO A 162 5.04 16.95 -2.92
C PRO A 162 4.08 16.62 -1.78
N LEU A 163 3.28 17.60 -1.31
CA LEU A 163 2.28 17.41 -0.26
C LEU A 163 0.91 16.95 -0.79
N GLY A 164 0.76 16.82 -2.11
CA GLY A 164 -0.51 16.42 -2.73
C GLY A 164 -1.63 17.41 -2.50
N THR A 165 -2.85 16.91 -2.37
CA THR A 165 -4.08 17.72 -2.36
C THR A 165 -4.44 18.31 -1.00
N HIS A 166 -4.08 17.66 0.10
CA HIS A 166 -4.44 18.07 1.47
C HIS A 166 -3.28 17.78 2.42
N ALA A 167 -3.21 18.54 3.51
CA ALA A 167 -2.24 18.31 4.55
C ALA A 167 -2.75 18.70 5.94
N LEU A 168 -2.33 17.92 6.94
CA LEU A 168 -2.60 18.09 8.37
C LEU A 168 -1.28 18.42 9.06
N TRP A 169 -1.14 19.63 9.59
CA TRP A 169 0.04 20.05 10.34
C TRP A 169 -0.02 19.52 11.75
N LEU A 170 1.06 18.90 12.18
CA LEU A 170 1.22 18.43 13.55
C LEU A 170 1.81 19.54 14.43
N SER A 171 1.66 19.44 15.74
CA SER A 171 2.27 20.38 16.69
C SER A 171 3.81 20.35 16.66
N TRP A 172 4.39 19.32 16.08
CA TRP A 172 5.83 19.25 15.81
C TRP A 172 6.21 20.09 14.60
N GLN A 173 7.22 20.92 14.76
CA GLN A 173 7.72 21.77 13.68
C GLN A 173 8.10 20.93 12.45
N TYR A 174 7.65 21.33 11.27
CA TYR A 174 7.87 20.70 9.96
C TYR A 174 7.24 19.32 9.76
N TYR A 175 6.55 18.73 10.73
CA TYR A 175 5.88 17.44 10.58
C TYR A 175 4.44 17.59 10.12
N ARG A 176 4.05 16.73 9.17
CA ARG A 176 2.71 16.73 8.56
C ARG A 176 2.29 15.31 8.22
N ILE A 177 0.97 15.12 8.18
CA ILE A 177 0.33 14.02 7.45
C ILE A 177 -0.24 14.65 6.19
N HIS A 178 0.09 14.13 4.98
CA HIS A 178 -0.24 14.81 3.73
C HIS A 178 -0.42 13.83 2.57
N GLY A 179 -0.98 14.30 1.45
CA GLY A 179 -1.06 13.57 0.20
C GLY A 179 0.30 13.41 -0.51
N THR A 180 0.29 12.97 -1.73
CA THR A 180 1.51 12.88 -2.54
C THR A 180 1.21 13.03 -4.02
N HIS A 181 2.14 13.61 -4.77
CA HIS A 181 2.15 13.57 -6.23
C HIS A 181 2.76 12.25 -6.76
N ASP A 182 3.49 11.52 -5.92
CA ASP A 182 4.18 10.28 -6.30
C ASP A 182 3.67 9.09 -5.45
N THR A 183 2.70 8.38 -6.01
CA THR A 183 2.04 7.23 -5.34
C THR A 183 2.96 6.05 -5.09
N ARG A 184 4.11 5.94 -5.81
CA ARG A 184 5.11 4.88 -5.62
C ARG A 184 5.78 4.94 -4.24
N LYS A 185 5.69 6.09 -3.55
CA LYS A 185 6.22 6.30 -2.20
C LYS A 185 5.40 5.60 -1.11
N ILE A 186 4.09 5.38 -1.35
CA ILE A 186 3.20 4.79 -0.35
C ILE A 186 3.61 3.34 -0.06
N GLY A 187 3.60 2.97 1.22
CA GLY A 187 4.09 1.67 1.71
C GLY A 187 5.61 1.57 1.83
N ARG A 188 6.37 2.65 1.63
CA ARG A 188 7.84 2.65 1.61
C ARG A 188 8.45 3.65 2.62
N LYS A 189 9.72 3.41 2.96
CA LYS A 189 10.59 4.40 3.61
C LYS A 189 11.07 5.40 2.54
N SER A 190 10.41 6.54 2.41
CA SER A 190 10.62 7.46 1.28
C SER A 190 10.44 8.94 1.60
N SER A 191 10.04 9.30 2.82
CA SER A 191 9.81 10.70 3.21
C SER A 191 11.01 11.32 3.95
N ASN A 192 11.02 12.64 4.02
CA ASN A 192 12.00 13.43 4.81
C ASN A 192 11.46 13.80 6.19
N GLY A 193 10.65 12.94 6.82
CA GLY A 193 10.11 13.13 8.16
C GLY A 193 8.59 13.07 8.23
N CYS A 194 7.88 13.46 7.19
CA CYS A 194 6.42 13.47 7.14
C CYS A 194 5.81 12.09 6.85
N ILE A 195 4.50 11.97 7.08
CA ILE A 195 3.70 10.78 6.79
C ILE A 195 2.89 11.06 5.54
N GLY A 196 3.16 10.31 4.46
CA GLY A 196 2.45 10.49 3.19
C GLY A 196 1.36 9.45 2.99
N LEU A 197 0.23 9.88 2.40
CA LEU A 197 -0.90 9.04 2.00
C LEU A 197 -1.20 9.22 0.51
N TYR A 198 -2.02 8.35 -0.05
CA TYR A 198 -2.69 8.63 -1.32
C TYR A 198 -3.57 9.87 -1.21
N ASN A 199 -3.76 10.61 -2.31
CA ASN A 199 -4.54 11.85 -2.30
C ASN A 199 -6.00 11.61 -1.91
N GLU A 200 -6.61 10.51 -2.33
CA GLU A 200 -7.95 10.10 -1.91
C GLU A 200 -8.03 9.81 -0.41
N HIS A 201 -7.03 9.15 0.16
CA HIS A 201 -7.00 8.82 1.59
C HIS A 201 -6.80 10.05 2.46
N ILE A 202 -5.89 10.97 2.09
CA ILE A 202 -5.71 12.20 2.86
C ILE A 202 -6.93 13.12 2.75
N LYS A 203 -7.63 13.13 1.63
CA LYS A 203 -8.87 13.88 1.47
C LYS A 203 -9.96 13.34 2.41
N GLU A 204 -10.15 12.02 2.48
CA GLU A 204 -11.06 11.39 3.43
C GLU A 204 -10.64 11.71 4.88
N LEU A 205 -9.39 11.45 5.24
CA LEU A 205 -8.87 11.71 6.59
C LEU A 205 -8.99 13.20 6.97
N TYR A 206 -8.80 14.10 6.01
CA TYR A 206 -8.99 15.53 6.20
C TYR A 206 -10.42 15.86 6.59
N THR A 207 -11.44 15.24 5.99
CA THR A 207 -12.85 15.48 6.36
C THR A 207 -13.19 14.93 7.74
N LEU A 208 -12.63 13.77 8.10
CA LEU A 208 -12.89 13.07 9.36
C LEU A 208 -12.21 13.70 10.57
N THR A 209 -11.04 14.30 10.39
CA THR A 209 -10.22 14.86 11.49
C THR A 209 -10.61 16.29 11.85
N LYS A 210 -10.32 16.68 13.10
CA LYS A 210 -10.50 18.02 13.65
C LYS A 210 -9.14 18.60 14.09
N ILE A 211 -9.08 19.91 14.31
CA ILE A 211 -7.98 20.50 15.08
C ILE A 211 -8.07 19.95 16.50
N GLY A 212 -6.94 19.54 17.07
CA GLY A 212 -6.89 18.82 18.35
C GLY A 212 -7.07 17.30 18.23
N THR A 213 -7.23 16.72 17.00
CA THR A 213 -7.16 15.26 16.83
C THR A 213 -5.83 14.76 17.35
N GLN A 214 -5.87 13.79 18.28
CA GLN A 214 -4.69 13.19 18.90
C GLN A 214 -3.91 12.38 17.87
N VAL A 215 -2.58 12.46 17.90
CA VAL A 215 -1.71 11.66 17.02
C VAL A 215 -0.61 11.02 17.85
N LEU A 216 -0.41 9.73 17.66
CA LEU A 216 0.72 8.97 18.21
C LEU A 216 1.49 8.30 17.08
N VAL A 217 2.79 8.49 17.05
CA VAL A 217 3.72 7.82 16.11
C VAL A 217 4.58 6.82 16.89
N ILE A 218 4.54 5.52 16.50
CA ILE A 218 5.27 4.41 17.13
C ILE A 218 6.21 3.71 16.17
#